data_0b503075f1cb467fbfca963424c552c4
#
_entry.id   0b503075f1cb467fbfca963424c552c4
#
_cell.length_a   1.000
_cell.length_b   1.000
_cell.length_c   1.000
_cell.angle_alpha   90.00
_cell.angle_beta   90.00
_cell.angle_gamma   90.00
#
_symmetry.space_group_name_H-M   'P 1'
#
loop_
_entity.id
_entity.type
_entity.pdbx_description
1 polymer ?
#
loop_
_entity_poly.entity_id
_entity_poly.type
_entity_poly.pdbx_seq_one_letter_code
_entity_poly.pdbx_strand_id
1 'polypeptide(L)'
;MNYPILRLIDHPEMKQKMALWFHQKWGIPLEAYEESMEEALQEGAIVPSWYVAMDGECIIGGLGVIENDFHDRPDLSPNVCAVYTEPEYRKKGIAGALLGYVSRDMRERGVDTLYLLTDHDSFYERYGWEFYCHAMGEGETEPSRLYIYKEK
;
A
#
# COMPACT_ATOMS: atom_id res chain seq x y z
N MET A 1 -12.96 7.21 16.62
CA MET A 1 -11.79 6.65 17.28
C MET A 1 -10.63 6.58 16.29
N ASN A 2 -9.47 7.09 16.68
CA ASN A 2 -8.31 7.13 15.80
C ASN A 2 -7.33 6.02 16.16
N TYR A 3 -6.82 5.35 15.13
CA TYR A 3 -5.81 4.32 15.30
C TYR A 3 -4.49 4.85 14.75
N PRO A 4 -3.37 4.73 15.49
CA PRO A 4 -2.10 5.23 15.00
C PRO A 4 -1.63 4.47 13.77
N ILE A 5 -1.01 5.21 12.85
CA ILE A 5 -0.40 4.64 11.65
C ILE A 5 1.11 4.71 11.84
N LEU A 6 1.77 3.56 11.65
CA LEU A 6 3.22 3.44 11.80
C LEU A 6 3.87 3.22 10.44
N ARG A 7 4.97 3.91 10.19
CA ARG A 7 5.84 3.62 9.05
C ARG A 7 6.89 2.62 9.50
N LEU A 8 7.16 1.63 8.67
CA LEU A 8 8.21 0.66 8.96
C LEU A 8 9.55 1.35 9.25
N ILE A 9 9.88 2.39 8.48
CA ILE A 9 11.17 3.07 8.61
C ILE A 9 11.37 3.68 9.99
N ASP A 10 10.29 4.06 10.67
CA ASP A 10 10.34 4.59 12.03
C ASP A 10 10.32 3.48 13.09
N HIS A 11 9.95 2.27 12.69
CA HIS A 11 9.75 1.14 13.59
C HIS A 11 10.34 -0.14 12.99
N PRO A 12 11.68 -0.18 12.77
CA PRO A 12 12.29 -1.35 12.11
C PRO A 12 12.11 -2.65 12.88
N GLU A 13 11.87 -2.58 14.19
CA GLU A 13 11.58 -3.75 15.01
C GLU A 13 10.26 -4.42 14.61
N MET A 14 9.39 -3.74 13.88
CA MET A 14 8.11 -4.26 13.41
C MET A 14 8.21 -5.09 12.13
N LYS A 15 9.38 -5.18 11.51
CA LYS A 15 9.54 -5.82 10.20
C LYS A 15 8.92 -7.21 10.15
N GLN A 16 9.29 -8.09 11.07
CA GLN A 16 8.79 -9.47 11.06
C GLN A 16 7.29 -9.54 11.29
N LYS A 17 6.79 -8.73 12.22
CA LYS A 17 5.36 -8.71 12.52
C LYS A 17 4.55 -8.23 11.32
N MET A 18 5.01 -7.17 10.66
CA MET A 18 4.35 -6.63 9.46
C MET A 18 4.41 -7.62 8.31
N ALA A 19 5.60 -8.20 8.05
CA ALA A 19 5.77 -9.16 6.96
C ALA A 19 4.85 -10.37 7.14
N LEU A 20 4.76 -10.91 8.34
CA LEU A 20 3.90 -12.04 8.64
C LEU A 20 2.43 -11.66 8.44
N TRP A 21 2.03 -10.46 8.88
CA TRP A 21 0.65 -10.00 8.73
C TRP A 21 0.26 -9.90 7.26
N PHE A 22 1.07 -9.26 6.42
CA PHE A 22 0.78 -9.16 4.99
C PHE A 22 0.76 -10.53 4.32
N HIS A 23 1.70 -11.40 4.68
CA HIS A 23 1.74 -12.77 4.15
C HIS A 23 0.43 -13.51 4.44
N GLN A 24 -0.08 -13.40 5.66
CA GLN A 24 -1.33 -14.05 6.05
C GLN A 24 -2.54 -13.53 5.27
N LYS A 25 -2.52 -12.24 4.89
CA LYS A 25 -3.66 -11.63 4.20
C LYS A 25 -3.67 -11.93 2.70
N TRP A 26 -2.50 -11.97 2.07
CA TRP A 26 -2.42 -12.03 0.61
C TRP A 26 -1.85 -13.34 0.06
N GLY A 27 -1.25 -14.18 0.89
CA GLY A 27 -0.70 -15.46 0.46
C GLY A 27 0.59 -15.35 -0.37
N ILE A 28 1.14 -14.15 -0.51
CA ILE A 28 2.44 -13.96 -1.16
C ILE A 28 3.52 -14.49 -0.22
N PRO A 29 4.58 -15.14 -0.73
CA PRO A 29 5.60 -15.74 0.14
C PRO A 29 6.15 -14.76 1.17
N LEU A 30 6.35 -15.24 2.39
CA LEU A 30 6.85 -14.42 3.49
C LEU A 30 8.18 -13.76 3.12
N GLU A 31 9.06 -14.49 2.44
CA GLU A 31 10.37 -13.99 2.03
C GLU A 31 10.28 -12.78 1.13
N ALA A 32 9.25 -12.71 0.28
CA ALA A 32 9.05 -11.56 -0.60
C ALA A 32 8.77 -10.29 0.20
N TYR A 33 7.96 -10.40 1.25
CA TYR A 33 7.71 -9.25 2.13
C TYR A 33 8.94 -8.89 2.95
N GLU A 34 9.67 -9.90 3.45
CA GLU A 34 10.89 -9.66 4.21
C GLU A 34 11.94 -8.92 3.37
N GLU A 35 12.13 -9.33 2.14
CA GLU A 35 13.06 -8.68 1.22
C GLU A 35 12.66 -7.24 0.90
N SER A 36 11.37 -7.02 0.61
CA SER A 36 10.86 -5.68 0.32
C SER A 36 11.02 -4.76 1.52
N MET A 37 10.75 -5.27 2.71
CA MET A 37 10.88 -4.48 3.94
C MET A 37 12.34 -4.21 4.28
N GLU A 38 13.24 -5.16 3.99
CA GLU A 38 14.67 -4.94 4.15
C GLU A 38 15.15 -3.80 3.23
N GLU A 39 14.68 -3.78 1.99
CA GLU A 39 14.97 -2.68 1.07
C GLU A 39 14.43 -1.35 1.60
N ALA A 40 13.23 -1.36 2.18
CA ALA A 40 12.61 -0.16 2.73
C ALA A 40 13.40 0.43 3.89
N LEU A 41 14.20 -0.38 4.59
CA LEU A 41 15.00 0.04 5.73
C LEU A 41 16.39 0.55 5.33
N GLN A 42 16.75 0.47 4.04
CA GLN A 42 18.05 0.97 3.58
C GLN A 42 18.08 2.50 3.65
N GLU A 43 19.25 3.04 3.91
CA GLU A 43 19.44 4.48 3.99
C GLU A 43 19.06 5.15 2.66
N GLY A 44 18.21 6.18 2.75
CA GLY A 44 17.77 6.92 1.57
C GLY A 44 16.67 6.28 0.77
N ALA A 45 16.19 5.10 1.17
CA ALA A 45 15.11 4.43 0.45
C ALA A 45 13.79 5.18 0.60
N ILE A 46 13.06 5.34 -0.51
CA ILE A 46 11.73 5.92 -0.51
C ILE A 46 10.72 4.87 -0.94
N VAL A 47 11.03 4.13 -1.99
CA VAL A 47 10.23 3.00 -2.48
C VAL A 47 11.16 1.78 -2.49
N PRO A 48 10.76 0.68 -1.88
CA PRO A 48 9.46 0.41 -1.25
C PRO A 48 9.31 1.10 0.12
N SER A 49 8.06 1.23 0.55
CA SER A 49 7.70 1.72 1.88
C SER A 49 6.47 0.94 2.37
N TRP A 50 6.40 0.71 3.69
CA TRP A 50 5.33 -0.10 4.28
C TRP A 50 4.73 0.61 5.49
N TYR A 51 3.40 0.50 5.63
CA TYR A 51 2.63 1.23 6.63
C TYR A 51 1.56 0.32 7.22
N VAL A 52 1.32 0.44 8.51
CA VAL A 52 0.24 -0.28 9.19
C VAL A 52 -0.51 0.64 10.15
N ALA A 53 -1.80 0.33 10.35
CA ALA A 53 -2.61 0.94 11.38
C ALA A 53 -2.68 -0.04 12.56
N MET A 54 -2.64 0.49 13.77
CA MET A 54 -2.56 -0.34 14.98
C MET A 54 -3.74 -0.09 15.90
N ASP A 55 -4.19 -1.16 16.55
CA ASP A 55 -5.05 -1.09 17.72
C ASP A 55 -4.28 -1.79 18.85
N GLY A 56 -3.66 -0.98 19.74
CA GLY A 56 -2.73 -1.53 20.70
C GLY A 56 -1.55 -2.21 20.01
N GLU A 57 -1.37 -3.49 20.26
CA GLU A 57 -0.30 -4.28 19.63
C GLU A 57 -0.76 -5.03 18.39
N CYS A 58 -2.04 -4.88 18.01
CA CYS A 58 -2.60 -5.59 16.87
C CYS A 58 -2.55 -4.73 15.61
N ILE A 59 -2.04 -5.30 14.52
CA ILE A 59 -2.15 -4.68 13.20
C ILE A 59 -3.59 -4.89 12.71
N ILE A 60 -4.27 -3.80 12.38
CA ILE A 60 -5.66 -3.84 11.94
C ILE A 60 -5.85 -3.42 10.50
N GLY A 61 -4.85 -2.86 9.87
CA GLY A 61 -4.87 -2.49 8.47
C GLY A 61 -3.47 -2.16 8.00
N GLY A 62 -3.28 -2.10 6.69
CA GLY A 62 -1.97 -1.77 6.15
C GLY A 62 -1.98 -1.63 4.64
N LEU A 63 -0.86 -1.14 4.12
CA LEU A 63 -0.58 -1.08 2.69
C LEU A 63 0.92 -0.88 2.49
N GLY A 64 1.34 -1.05 1.25
CA GLY A 64 2.72 -0.77 0.87
C GLY A 64 2.77 0.10 -0.36
N VAL A 65 3.96 0.63 -0.65
CA VAL A 65 4.27 1.32 -1.89
C VAL A 65 5.47 0.60 -2.50
N ILE A 66 5.29 0.09 -3.71
CA ILE A 66 6.33 -0.64 -4.44
C ILE A 66 6.43 -0.10 -5.87
N GLU A 67 7.49 -0.44 -6.57
CA GLU A 67 7.67 0.06 -7.94
C GLU A 67 6.59 -0.44 -8.89
N ASN A 68 6.28 -1.72 -8.84
CA ASN A 68 5.28 -2.31 -9.73
C ASN A 68 4.51 -3.41 -8.99
N ASP A 69 3.18 -3.29 -8.99
CA ASP A 69 2.29 -4.28 -8.37
C ASP A 69 1.89 -5.37 -9.37
N PHE A 70 2.90 -6.00 -9.99
CA PHE A 70 2.75 -7.18 -10.86
C PHE A 70 1.83 -6.91 -12.07
N HIS A 71 1.95 -5.73 -12.70
CA HIS A 71 1.20 -5.44 -13.92
C HIS A 71 2.12 -5.06 -15.07
N ASP A 72 1.54 -4.92 -16.26
CA ASP A 72 2.28 -4.76 -17.52
C ASP A 72 2.60 -3.30 -17.89
N ARG A 73 2.44 -2.37 -16.94
CA ARG A 73 2.74 -0.96 -17.17
C ARG A 73 3.83 -0.46 -16.20
N PRO A 74 5.10 -0.86 -16.41
CA PRO A 74 6.19 -0.45 -15.51
C PRO A 74 6.47 1.05 -15.54
N ASP A 75 5.98 1.76 -16.56
CA ASP A 75 6.05 3.22 -16.63
C ASP A 75 5.14 3.91 -15.62
N LEU A 76 4.14 3.21 -15.08
CA LEU A 76 3.19 3.75 -14.10
C LEU A 76 3.62 3.34 -12.70
N SER A 77 4.51 4.10 -12.12
CA SER A 77 5.20 3.80 -10.86
C SER A 77 5.32 5.07 -10.01
N PRO A 78 5.37 4.98 -8.66
CA PRO A 78 5.22 3.76 -7.87
C PRO A 78 3.76 3.38 -7.62
N ASN A 79 3.55 2.17 -7.10
CA ASN A 79 2.22 1.61 -6.88
C ASN A 79 1.93 1.43 -5.39
N VAL A 80 0.74 1.86 -4.96
CA VAL A 80 0.20 1.44 -3.67
C VAL A 80 -0.33 0.02 -3.84
N CYS A 81 0.01 -0.86 -2.92
CA CYS A 81 -0.34 -2.27 -3.01
C CYS A 81 -0.76 -2.84 -1.67
N ALA A 82 -1.34 -4.03 -1.71
CA ALA A 82 -1.65 -4.82 -0.51
C ALA A 82 -2.55 -4.09 0.49
N VAL A 83 -3.45 -3.24 0.01
CA VAL A 83 -4.38 -2.50 0.88
C VAL A 83 -5.34 -3.48 1.53
N TYR A 84 -5.32 -3.55 2.86
CA TYR A 84 -6.16 -4.48 3.60
C TYR A 84 -6.57 -3.87 4.94
N THR A 85 -7.81 -4.12 5.34
CA THR A 85 -8.32 -3.77 6.67
C THR A 85 -8.98 -5.02 7.25
N GLU A 86 -8.65 -5.34 8.51
CA GLU A 86 -9.26 -6.48 9.18
C GLU A 86 -10.78 -6.33 9.20
N PRO A 87 -11.54 -7.44 9.02
CA PRO A 87 -13.00 -7.35 8.88
C PRO A 87 -13.71 -6.61 10.00
N GLU A 88 -13.27 -6.79 11.25
CA GLU A 88 -13.88 -6.15 12.41
C GLU A 88 -13.69 -4.63 12.41
N TYR A 89 -12.74 -4.15 11.64
CA TYR A 89 -12.38 -2.72 11.59
C TYR A 89 -12.81 -2.05 10.30
N ARG A 90 -13.51 -2.76 9.43
CA ARG A 90 -14.01 -2.18 8.19
C ARG A 90 -15.12 -1.18 8.44
N LYS A 91 -15.34 -0.27 7.51
CA LYS A 91 -16.35 0.81 7.58
C LYS A 91 -16.07 1.82 8.70
N LYS A 92 -14.81 1.91 9.14
CA LYS A 92 -14.38 2.87 10.15
C LYS A 92 -13.39 3.90 9.59
N GLY A 93 -13.21 3.91 8.26
CA GLY A 93 -12.34 4.88 7.60
C GLY A 93 -10.85 4.57 7.67
N ILE A 94 -10.46 3.35 8.06
CA ILE A 94 -9.04 3.01 8.23
C ILE A 94 -8.31 3.00 6.89
N ALA A 95 -8.90 2.39 5.85
CA ALA A 95 -8.27 2.39 4.53
C ALA A 95 -8.08 3.81 4.00
N GLY A 96 -9.10 4.68 4.18
CA GLY A 96 -8.99 6.07 3.78
C GLY A 96 -7.91 6.82 4.55
N ALA A 97 -7.79 6.55 5.84
CA ALA A 97 -6.75 7.15 6.67
C ALA A 97 -5.35 6.71 6.21
N LEU A 98 -5.18 5.43 5.89
CA LEU A 98 -3.92 4.90 5.36
C LEU A 98 -3.58 5.52 4.01
N LEU A 99 -4.55 5.60 3.10
CA LEU A 99 -4.34 6.20 1.78
C LEU A 99 -3.96 7.68 1.88
N GLY A 100 -4.64 8.42 2.76
CA GLY A 100 -4.30 9.83 2.99
C GLY A 100 -2.92 9.99 3.60
N TYR A 101 -2.57 9.13 4.54
CA TYR A 101 -1.27 9.18 5.19
C TYR A 101 -0.15 8.91 4.17
N VAL A 102 -0.30 7.85 3.36
CA VAL A 102 0.74 7.48 2.39
C VAL A 102 0.92 8.56 1.32
N SER A 103 -0.16 9.18 0.90
CA SER A 103 -0.07 10.27 -0.10
C SER A 103 0.72 11.45 0.43
N ARG A 104 0.47 11.86 1.68
CA ARG A 104 1.21 12.94 2.32
C ARG A 104 2.67 12.56 2.55
N ASP A 105 2.92 11.36 3.06
CA ASP A 105 4.27 10.89 3.34
C ASP A 105 5.12 10.82 2.07
N MET A 106 4.55 10.26 1.00
CA MET A 106 5.25 10.14 -0.26
C MET A 106 5.54 11.52 -0.85
N ARG A 107 4.58 12.44 -0.80
CA ARG A 107 4.78 13.81 -1.29
C ARG A 107 5.91 14.51 -0.53
N GLU A 108 5.93 14.38 0.79
CA GLU A 108 6.99 14.95 1.62
C GLU A 108 8.36 14.37 1.28
N ARG A 109 8.39 13.16 0.77
CA ARG A 109 9.62 12.47 0.38
C ARG A 109 9.93 12.60 -1.12
N GLY A 110 9.18 13.47 -1.83
CA GLY A 110 9.46 13.80 -3.22
C GLY A 110 8.68 13.04 -4.26
N VAL A 111 7.69 12.24 -3.86
CA VAL A 111 6.86 11.46 -4.78
C VAL A 111 5.44 12.03 -4.75
N ASP A 112 5.03 12.72 -5.81
CA ASP A 112 3.74 13.41 -5.86
C ASP A 112 2.67 12.66 -6.65
N THR A 113 3.01 11.55 -7.29
CA THR A 113 2.08 10.77 -8.09
C THR A 113 2.19 9.31 -7.70
N LEU A 114 1.04 8.68 -7.43
CA LEU A 114 0.94 7.28 -7.07
C LEU A 114 -0.06 6.58 -7.96
N TYR A 115 0.14 5.29 -8.19
CA TYR A 115 -0.77 4.45 -8.97
C TYR A 115 -1.24 3.28 -8.12
N LEU A 116 -2.34 2.65 -8.52
CA LEU A 116 -2.91 1.54 -7.80
C LEU A 116 -3.72 0.67 -8.73
N LEU A 117 -3.41 -0.63 -8.76
CA LEU A 117 -4.15 -1.60 -9.56
C LEU A 117 -5.20 -2.29 -8.67
N THR A 118 -6.44 -2.35 -9.13
CA THR A 118 -7.52 -2.93 -8.35
C THR A 118 -8.66 -3.42 -9.23
N ASP A 119 -9.46 -4.36 -8.70
CA ASP A 119 -10.71 -4.79 -9.31
C ASP A 119 -11.91 -3.98 -8.84
N HIS A 120 -11.72 -3.15 -7.82
CA HIS A 120 -12.78 -2.32 -7.27
C HIS A 120 -13.05 -1.10 -8.11
N ASP A 121 -14.30 -0.68 -8.19
CA ASP A 121 -14.67 0.64 -8.69
C ASP A 121 -15.37 1.39 -7.56
N SER A 122 -15.43 2.72 -7.68
CA SER A 122 -16.09 3.61 -6.70
C SER A 122 -15.43 3.70 -5.33
N PHE A 123 -14.60 2.74 -4.92
CA PHE A 123 -13.98 2.75 -3.60
C PHE A 123 -12.90 3.83 -3.50
N TYR A 124 -11.94 3.82 -4.41
CA TYR A 124 -10.79 4.73 -4.35
C TYR A 124 -11.14 6.15 -4.74
N GLU A 125 -12.18 6.34 -5.53
CA GLU A 125 -12.67 7.68 -5.89
C GLU A 125 -13.07 8.48 -4.66
N ARG A 126 -13.55 7.82 -3.62
CA ARG A 126 -13.93 8.48 -2.35
C ARG A 126 -12.74 9.17 -1.68
N TYR A 127 -11.52 8.76 -2.00
CA TYR A 127 -10.30 9.23 -1.35
C TYR A 127 -9.41 10.04 -2.28
N GLY A 128 -9.98 10.53 -3.39
CA GLY A 128 -9.28 11.42 -4.30
C GLY A 128 -8.53 10.74 -5.42
N TRP A 129 -8.68 9.42 -5.55
CA TRP A 129 -8.09 8.67 -6.65
C TRP A 129 -9.00 8.74 -7.87
N GLU A 130 -8.41 8.76 -9.07
CA GLU A 130 -9.15 8.80 -10.32
C GLU A 130 -8.79 7.62 -11.19
N PHE A 131 -9.76 7.09 -11.92
CA PHE A 131 -9.49 6.06 -12.90
C PHE A 131 -8.56 6.62 -13.98
N TYR A 132 -7.51 5.89 -14.30
CA TYR A 132 -6.52 6.34 -15.28
C TYR A 132 -6.52 5.49 -16.53
N CYS A 133 -6.40 4.17 -16.38
CA CYS A 133 -6.41 3.25 -17.53
C CYS A 133 -6.65 1.82 -17.03
N HIS A 134 -6.70 0.89 -17.99
CA HIS A 134 -6.66 -0.54 -17.65
C HIS A 134 -5.23 -1.03 -17.78
N ALA A 135 -4.85 -1.99 -16.95
CA ALA A 135 -3.55 -2.66 -17.00
C ALA A 135 -3.76 -4.14 -16.75
N MET A 136 -2.88 -4.96 -17.31
CA MET A 136 -2.98 -6.41 -17.17
C MET A 136 -2.09 -6.86 -16.00
N GLY A 137 -2.70 -7.46 -14.98
CA GLY A 137 -1.98 -8.07 -13.88
C GLY A 137 -1.28 -9.35 -14.34
N GLU A 138 -0.19 -9.69 -13.67
CA GLU A 138 0.55 -10.92 -13.97
C GLU A 138 -0.33 -12.15 -13.73
N GLY A 139 -0.43 -13.01 -14.74
CA GLY A 139 -1.26 -14.21 -14.65
C GLY A 139 -2.75 -13.98 -14.86
N GLU A 140 -3.17 -12.75 -15.09
CA GLU A 140 -4.57 -12.43 -15.29
C GLU A 140 -4.97 -12.62 -16.76
N THR A 141 -6.25 -12.92 -17.00
CA THR A 141 -6.79 -13.08 -18.34
C THR A 141 -7.57 -11.85 -18.80
N GLU A 142 -7.95 -10.98 -17.88
CA GLU A 142 -8.66 -9.75 -18.15
C GLU A 142 -7.98 -8.57 -17.45
N PRO A 143 -8.05 -7.36 -18.04
CA PRO A 143 -7.41 -6.21 -17.42
C PRO A 143 -8.14 -5.75 -16.16
N SER A 144 -7.38 -5.22 -15.22
CA SER A 144 -7.89 -4.57 -14.02
C SER A 144 -7.86 -3.07 -14.18
N ARG A 145 -8.51 -2.36 -13.28
CA ARG A 145 -8.53 -0.91 -13.29
C ARG A 145 -7.26 -0.38 -12.61
N LEU A 146 -6.62 0.59 -13.25
CA LEU A 146 -5.47 1.28 -12.66
C LEU A 146 -5.87 2.71 -12.35
N TYR A 147 -5.70 3.09 -11.10
CA TYR A 147 -6.04 4.41 -10.59
C TYR A 147 -4.80 5.26 -10.39
N ILE A 148 -4.98 6.55 -10.42
CA ILE A 148 -3.92 7.52 -10.20
C ILE A 148 -4.34 8.46 -9.06
N TYR A 149 -3.37 8.78 -8.20
CA TYR A 149 -3.50 9.86 -7.23
C TYR A 149 -2.39 10.85 -7.49
N LYS A 150 -2.78 12.09 -7.77
CA LYS A 150 -1.83 13.14 -8.05
C LYS A 150 -2.13 14.32 -7.14
N GLU A 151 -1.13 14.74 -6.41
CA GLU A 151 -1.26 15.87 -5.50
C GLU A 151 -1.46 17.16 -6.31
N LYS A 152 -2.43 17.96 -5.86
CA LYS A 152 -2.79 19.22 -6.54
C LYS A 152 -2.15 20.41 -5.86
#